data_7538b18e3190e0ff542275e35c6025c4
#
_entry.id   7538b18e3190e0ff542275e35c6025c4
#
_cell.length_a   1.000
_cell.length_b   1.000
_cell.length_c   1.000
_cell.angle_alpha   90.00
_cell.angle_beta   90.00
_cell.angle_gamma   90.00
#
_symmetry.space_group_name_H-M   'P 1'
#
loop_
_entity.id
_entity.type
_entity.pdbx_description
1 polymer ?
#
loop_
_entity_poly.entity_id
_entity_poly.type
_entity_poly.pdbx_seq_one_letter_code
_entity_poly.pdbx_strand_id
1 'polypeptide(L)'
;MKKFNLLMALMMVFALSFAACNDDEEQIPPTDGGNLTFEVTVGEITSSSIAYTVTPSDLKAEYLCILADAKTVESFTRDEFLVEAILEELKAEAGAQGKTLAEYMPEIVDKGAITNGKFSNLSPASKYYIILFGVDPANGYKANSDVVKKDVTTEEFQDLNITFEVETTVDGNSATFKITPSNNDDVWYFTTLPKACLLYTSPSPRDRQ
;
A
#
# COMPACT_ATOMS: atom_id res chain seq x y z
N MET A 1 1.72 -10.01 11.54
CA MET A 1 2.67 -9.46 10.58
C MET A 1 2.15 -8.10 10.15
N LYS A 2 2.79 -7.02 10.60
CA LYS A 2 2.38 -5.65 10.25
C LYS A 2 3.07 -5.26 8.96
N LYS A 3 2.52 -5.66 7.81
CA LYS A 3 2.92 -5.02 6.55
C LYS A 3 2.26 -3.64 6.53
N PHE A 4 3.03 -2.65 6.92
CA PHE A 4 2.62 -1.26 6.92
C PHE A 4 2.39 -0.83 5.46
N ASN A 5 1.29 -0.14 5.20
CA ASN A 5 1.05 0.44 3.89
C ASN A 5 2.04 1.60 3.69
N LEU A 6 3.16 1.32 3.06
CA LEU A 6 4.17 2.29 2.61
C LEU A 6 3.53 3.39 1.71
N LEU A 7 2.31 3.12 1.24
CA LEU A 7 1.54 3.97 0.35
C LEU A 7 1.19 5.35 0.93
N MET A 8 1.12 5.50 2.27
CA MET A 8 0.76 6.77 2.89
C MET A 8 1.95 7.71 3.08
N ALA A 9 3.17 7.20 3.14
CA ALA A 9 4.37 7.99 3.33
C ALA A 9 4.87 8.60 2.00
N LEU A 10 4.74 7.88 0.89
CA LEU A 10 5.21 8.31 -0.44
C LEU A 10 4.55 9.63 -0.93
N MET A 11 3.37 9.99 -0.42
CA MET A 11 2.69 11.23 -0.82
C MET A 11 3.21 12.51 -0.14
N MET A 12 3.98 12.43 0.95
CA MET A 12 4.39 13.62 1.71
C MET A 12 5.77 14.18 1.37
N VAL A 13 6.65 13.44 0.72
CA VAL A 13 8.04 13.87 0.54
C VAL A 13 8.30 14.59 -0.79
N PHE A 14 7.38 14.55 -1.75
CA PHE A 14 7.60 15.13 -3.09
C PHE A 14 7.48 16.67 -3.19
N ALA A 15 7.30 17.40 -2.08
CA ALA A 15 7.08 18.85 -2.10
C ALA A 15 8.32 19.73 -1.88
N LEU A 16 9.50 19.19 -1.55
CA LEU A 16 10.67 20.02 -1.21
C LEU A 16 11.98 19.37 -1.65
N SER A 17 12.37 19.54 -2.90
CA SER A 17 13.79 19.75 -3.27
C SER A 17 14.04 19.68 -4.77
N PHE A 18 13.71 20.74 -5.49
CA PHE A 18 14.41 21.06 -6.73
C PHE A 18 15.31 22.25 -6.43
N ALA A 19 16.51 22.00 -5.97
CA ALA A 19 17.65 22.94 -6.11
C ALA A 19 18.92 22.24 -5.65
N ALA A 20 19.67 21.66 -6.56
CA ALA A 20 21.12 21.83 -6.67
C ALA A 20 21.63 20.88 -7.76
N CYS A 21 21.94 21.44 -8.91
CA CYS A 21 22.89 20.82 -9.84
C CYS A 21 24.24 20.80 -9.12
N ASN A 22 24.80 19.61 -8.98
CA ASN A 22 26.24 19.43 -8.92
C ASN A 22 26.57 18.22 -9.79
N ASP A 23 27.24 18.50 -10.91
CA ASP A 23 27.85 17.51 -11.78
C ASP A 23 29.01 16.85 -11.01
N ASP A 24 28.74 15.72 -10.42
CA ASP A 24 29.70 14.66 -10.21
C ASP A 24 28.97 13.38 -10.62
N GLU A 25 29.22 12.94 -11.85
CA GLU A 25 28.86 11.61 -12.31
C GLU A 25 29.68 10.57 -11.50
N GLU A 26 29.22 10.27 -10.29
CA GLU A 26 29.53 9.01 -9.69
C GLU A 26 28.77 7.94 -10.49
N GLN A 27 29.49 7.32 -11.43
CA GLN A 27 29.01 6.11 -12.11
C GLN A 27 28.63 5.10 -11.02
N ILE A 28 27.33 4.99 -10.75
CA ILE A 28 26.77 3.87 -10.00
C ILE A 28 27.19 2.63 -10.81
N PRO A 29 28.03 1.75 -10.27
CA PRO A 29 28.39 0.54 -11.00
C PRO A 29 27.11 -0.19 -11.35
N PRO A 30 26.97 -0.75 -12.58
CA PRO A 30 25.87 -1.63 -12.88
C PRO A 30 25.83 -2.66 -11.75
N THR A 31 24.69 -2.78 -11.10
CA THR A 31 24.47 -3.85 -10.12
C THR A 31 24.81 -5.14 -10.84
N ASP A 32 25.96 -5.72 -10.50
CA ASP A 32 26.31 -7.10 -10.88
C ASP A 32 25.36 -7.98 -10.09
N GLY A 33 24.06 -7.83 -10.43
CA GLY A 33 22.95 -8.48 -9.80
C GLY A 33 23.08 -9.95 -10.10
N GLY A 34 23.49 -10.70 -9.09
CA GLY A 34 23.35 -12.13 -9.15
C GLY A 34 21.95 -12.46 -9.66
N ASN A 35 21.85 -13.53 -10.42
CA ASN A 35 20.72 -13.99 -11.25
C ASN A 35 19.40 -14.25 -10.45
N LEU A 36 19.08 -13.41 -9.45
CA LEU A 36 17.87 -13.53 -8.63
C LEU A 36 16.68 -13.03 -9.44
N THR A 37 15.77 -13.94 -9.73
CA THR A 37 14.53 -13.67 -10.45
C THR A 37 13.33 -14.00 -9.57
N PHE A 38 12.17 -13.42 -9.90
CA PHE A 38 10.94 -13.60 -9.15
C PHE A 38 9.81 -14.04 -10.08
N GLU A 39 9.12 -15.10 -9.71
CA GLU A 39 7.82 -15.45 -10.28
C GLU A 39 6.72 -14.84 -9.40
N VAL A 40 5.88 -13.97 -9.99
CA VAL A 40 4.80 -13.27 -9.29
C VAL A 40 3.48 -13.69 -9.89
N THR A 41 2.62 -14.28 -9.06
CA THR A 41 1.24 -14.60 -9.46
C THR A 41 0.27 -13.72 -8.67
N VAL A 42 -0.60 -13.02 -9.39
CA VAL A 42 -1.70 -12.26 -8.81
C VAL A 42 -2.89 -13.20 -8.66
N GLY A 43 -3.46 -13.25 -7.46
CA GLY A 43 -4.64 -14.03 -7.11
C GLY A 43 -5.91 -13.21 -7.15
N GLU A 44 -6.73 -13.33 -6.09
CA GLU A 44 -7.97 -12.58 -5.97
C GLU A 44 -7.71 -11.08 -5.88
N ILE A 45 -8.44 -10.32 -6.69
CA ILE A 45 -8.47 -8.86 -6.67
C ILE A 45 -9.85 -8.42 -6.21
N THR A 46 -9.91 -7.42 -5.34
CA THR A 46 -11.16 -6.75 -4.95
C THR A 46 -11.02 -5.25 -5.14
N SER A 47 -12.05 -4.47 -4.82
CA SER A 47 -11.98 -3.01 -4.85
C SER A 47 -11.01 -2.40 -3.83
N SER A 48 -10.54 -3.18 -2.84
CA SER A 48 -9.69 -2.68 -1.74
C SER A 48 -8.53 -3.59 -1.38
N SER A 49 -8.31 -4.68 -2.11
CA SER A 49 -7.23 -5.62 -1.82
C SER A 49 -6.77 -6.40 -3.04
N ILE A 50 -5.53 -6.88 -2.98
CA ILE A 50 -4.88 -7.71 -3.99
C ILE A 50 -4.19 -8.87 -3.27
N ALA A 51 -4.59 -10.10 -3.58
CA ALA A 51 -3.87 -11.30 -3.17
C ALA A 51 -2.75 -11.61 -4.16
N TYR A 52 -1.62 -12.13 -3.68
CA TYR A 52 -0.49 -12.46 -4.52
C TYR A 52 0.37 -13.57 -3.93
N THR A 53 1.18 -14.19 -4.79
CA THR A 53 2.25 -15.10 -4.39
C THR A 53 3.55 -14.68 -5.07
N VAL A 54 4.67 -14.95 -4.42
CA VAL A 54 6.01 -14.70 -4.96
C VAL A 54 6.87 -15.92 -4.74
N THR A 55 7.58 -16.33 -5.77
CA THR A 55 8.59 -17.39 -5.69
C THR A 55 9.91 -16.83 -6.21
N PRO A 56 10.91 -16.57 -5.33
CA PRO A 56 12.24 -16.18 -5.77
C PRO A 56 12.99 -17.41 -6.29
N SER A 57 13.91 -17.22 -7.26
CA SER A 57 14.78 -18.29 -7.77
C SER A 57 15.75 -18.83 -6.73
N ASP A 58 16.13 -18.01 -5.74
CA ASP A 58 16.86 -18.42 -4.55
C ASP A 58 16.04 -18.17 -3.29
N LEU A 59 15.60 -19.24 -2.64
CA LEU A 59 14.81 -19.19 -1.41
C LEU A 59 15.58 -18.66 -0.18
N LYS A 60 16.90 -18.49 -0.28
CA LYS A 60 17.72 -17.93 0.80
C LYS A 60 17.96 -16.43 0.64
N ALA A 61 17.75 -15.91 -0.56
CA ALA A 61 17.92 -14.49 -0.83
C ALA A 61 16.93 -13.65 0.00
N GLU A 62 17.40 -12.49 0.41
CA GLU A 62 16.56 -11.46 1.01
C GLU A 62 16.13 -10.48 -0.08
N TYR A 63 14.87 -10.07 -0.05
CA TYR A 63 14.30 -9.19 -1.06
C TYR A 63 13.21 -8.30 -0.47
N LEU A 64 12.89 -7.24 -1.16
CA LEU A 64 11.75 -6.40 -0.86
C LEU A 64 10.59 -6.74 -1.81
N CYS A 65 9.38 -6.81 -1.26
CA CYS A 65 8.13 -6.93 -1.99
C CYS A 65 7.21 -5.78 -1.58
N ILE A 66 7.10 -4.79 -2.44
CA ILE A 66 6.44 -3.50 -2.16
C ILE A 66 5.32 -3.27 -3.15
N LEU A 67 4.23 -2.64 -2.70
CA LEU A 67 3.18 -2.14 -3.57
C LEU A 67 3.30 -0.62 -3.67
N ALA A 68 3.31 -0.10 -4.88
CA ALA A 68 3.29 1.34 -5.15
C ALA A 68 2.21 1.71 -6.17
N ASP A 69 1.68 2.93 -6.09
CA ASP A 69 0.73 3.42 -7.08
C ASP A 69 1.40 3.65 -8.44
N ALA A 70 0.64 3.44 -9.52
CA ALA A 70 1.18 3.50 -10.86
C ALA A 70 1.72 4.89 -11.22
N LYS A 71 1.10 5.96 -10.73
CA LYS A 71 1.52 7.33 -11.04
C LYS A 71 2.93 7.59 -10.50
N THR A 72 3.21 7.11 -9.29
CA THR A 72 4.54 7.23 -8.68
C THR A 72 5.56 6.41 -9.47
N VAL A 73 5.28 5.14 -9.73
CA VAL A 73 6.22 4.25 -10.44
C VAL A 73 6.51 4.74 -11.86
N GLU A 74 5.49 5.16 -12.59
CA GLU A 74 5.59 5.63 -13.98
C GLU A 74 6.26 7.02 -14.09
N SER A 75 6.46 7.74 -12.99
CA SER A 75 7.22 8.99 -12.96
C SER A 75 8.74 8.77 -13.06
N PHE A 76 9.22 7.58 -12.74
CA PHE A 76 10.63 7.22 -12.84
C PHE A 76 10.95 6.70 -14.25
N THR A 77 11.93 7.30 -14.88
CA THR A 77 12.37 6.91 -16.24
C THR A 77 13.28 5.69 -16.25
N ARG A 78 13.88 5.35 -15.10
CA ARG A 78 14.82 4.25 -14.93
C ARG A 78 14.57 3.55 -13.59
N ASP A 79 14.76 2.24 -13.58
CA ASP A 79 14.50 1.40 -12.41
C ASP A 79 15.48 1.67 -11.27
N GLU A 80 16.72 2.09 -11.58
CA GLU A 80 17.70 2.45 -10.57
C GLU A 80 17.24 3.64 -9.71
N PHE A 81 16.62 4.66 -10.33
CA PHE A 81 16.07 5.81 -9.60
C PHE A 81 14.87 5.42 -8.74
N LEU A 82 14.05 4.49 -9.23
CA LEU A 82 12.93 3.96 -8.43
C LEU A 82 13.46 3.22 -7.18
N VAL A 83 14.46 2.37 -7.34
CA VAL A 83 15.09 1.63 -6.23
C VAL A 83 15.72 2.59 -5.22
N GLU A 84 16.47 3.58 -5.71
CA GLU A 84 17.11 4.57 -4.85
C GLU A 84 16.07 5.34 -4.04
N ALA A 85 14.98 5.80 -4.66
CA ALA A 85 13.89 6.48 -3.99
C ALA A 85 13.23 5.60 -2.91
N ILE A 86 13.00 4.32 -3.20
CA ILE A 86 12.45 3.36 -2.24
C ILE A 86 13.39 3.20 -1.04
N LEU A 87 14.69 2.99 -1.28
CA LEU A 87 15.66 2.80 -0.20
C LEU A 87 15.85 4.06 0.65
N GLU A 88 15.84 5.25 0.05
CA GLU A 88 15.90 6.51 0.80
C GLU A 88 14.65 6.74 1.65
N GLU A 89 13.47 6.35 1.17
CA GLU A 89 12.25 6.43 1.97
C GLU A 89 12.28 5.46 3.15
N LEU A 90 12.71 4.22 2.93
CA LEU A 90 12.88 3.24 4.02
C LEU A 90 13.89 3.72 5.06
N LYS A 91 14.95 4.40 4.63
CA LYS A 91 15.94 5.02 5.52
C LYS A 91 15.33 6.19 6.33
N ALA A 92 14.49 7.01 5.69
CA ALA A 92 13.76 8.08 6.38
C ALA A 92 12.76 7.51 7.39
N GLU A 93 12.04 6.43 7.04
CA GLU A 93 11.11 5.75 7.94
C GLU A 93 11.85 5.11 9.14
N ALA A 94 12.98 4.46 8.91
CA ALA A 94 13.84 3.95 9.97
C ALA A 94 14.26 5.09 10.92
N GLY A 95 14.72 6.21 10.36
CA GLY A 95 15.12 7.39 11.14
C GLY A 95 13.99 7.98 11.97
N ALA A 96 12.76 8.01 11.45
CA ALA A 96 11.57 8.44 12.19
C ALA A 96 11.25 7.53 13.38
N GLN A 97 11.69 6.27 13.34
CA GLN A 97 11.57 5.30 14.44
C GLN A 97 12.83 5.28 15.36
N GLY A 98 13.81 6.14 15.12
CA GLY A 98 15.06 6.16 15.85
C GLY A 98 15.99 4.98 15.54
N LYS A 99 15.82 4.34 14.40
CA LYS A 99 16.61 3.18 13.92
C LYS A 99 17.52 3.59 12.77
N THR A 100 18.60 2.85 12.61
CA THR A 100 19.35 2.85 11.35
C THR A 100 18.64 1.98 10.31
N LEU A 101 18.95 2.15 9.03
CA LEU A 101 18.43 1.28 7.98
C LEU A 101 18.74 -0.20 8.25
N ALA A 102 19.95 -0.51 8.71
CA ALA A 102 20.38 -1.88 9.02
C ALA A 102 19.57 -2.53 10.17
N GLU A 103 19.07 -1.74 11.12
CA GLU A 103 18.21 -2.23 12.20
C GLU A 103 16.76 -2.38 11.74
N TYR A 104 16.32 -1.60 10.76
CA TYR A 104 14.96 -1.60 10.26
C TYR A 104 14.71 -2.66 9.18
N MET A 105 15.63 -2.84 8.25
CA MET A 105 15.48 -3.75 7.11
C MET A 105 15.11 -5.19 7.50
N PRO A 106 15.69 -5.83 8.56
CA PRO A 106 15.29 -7.17 8.97
C PRO A 106 13.81 -7.34 9.34
N GLU A 107 13.12 -6.24 9.64
CA GLU A 107 11.69 -6.27 9.99
C GLU A 107 10.77 -6.26 8.75
N ILE A 108 11.30 -5.83 7.59
CA ILE A 108 10.52 -5.59 6.38
C ILE A 108 10.93 -6.44 5.17
N VAL A 109 12.16 -6.95 5.13
CA VAL A 109 12.61 -7.85 4.06
C VAL A 109 11.86 -9.18 4.12
N ASP A 110 11.55 -9.71 2.95
CA ASP A 110 11.00 -11.04 2.78
C ASP A 110 12.14 -12.04 2.47
N LYS A 111 11.93 -13.30 2.83
CA LYS A 111 12.83 -14.42 2.56
C LYS A 111 12.04 -15.69 2.24
N GLY A 112 12.45 -16.42 1.22
CA GLY A 112 11.70 -17.58 0.74
C GLY A 112 10.45 -17.17 -0.05
N ALA A 113 9.56 -18.13 -0.29
CA ALA A 113 8.33 -17.88 -1.05
C ALA A 113 7.23 -17.20 -0.21
N ILE A 114 6.53 -16.25 -0.80
CA ILE A 114 5.28 -15.69 -0.25
C ILE A 114 4.12 -16.48 -0.86
N THR A 115 3.40 -17.27 -0.05
CA THR A 115 2.30 -18.11 -0.52
C THR A 115 0.91 -17.51 -0.28
N ASN A 116 0.78 -16.57 0.66
CA ASN A 116 -0.48 -15.93 1.03
C ASN A 116 -0.28 -14.42 1.25
N GLY A 117 0.36 -13.76 0.27
CA GLY A 117 0.53 -12.31 0.29
C GLY A 117 -0.80 -11.62 0.04
N LYS A 118 -1.06 -10.52 0.75
CA LYS A 118 -2.22 -9.67 0.52
C LYS A 118 -1.89 -8.22 0.83
N PHE A 119 -2.12 -7.35 -0.14
CA PHE A 119 -2.19 -5.91 0.06
C PHE A 119 -3.65 -5.52 0.32
N SER A 120 -3.89 -4.62 1.26
CA SER A 120 -5.23 -4.22 1.70
C SER A 120 -5.31 -2.70 1.90
N ASN A 121 -6.52 -2.16 2.04
CA ASN A 121 -6.81 -0.73 2.16
C ASN A 121 -6.39 0.05 0.90
N LEU A 122 -6.61 -0.53 -0.26
CA LEU A 122 -6.34 0.07 -1.54
C LEU A 122 -7.53 0.91 -2.01
N SER A 123 -7.26 1.85 -2.91
CA SER A 123 -8.31 2.61 -3.60
C SER A 123 -8.95 1.76 -4.68
N PRO A 124 -10.28 1.84 -4.87
CA PRO A 124 -10.96 1.17 -5.98
C PRO A 124 -10.53 1.70 -7.35
N ALA A 125 -10.67 0.90 -8.39
CA ALA A 125 -10.38 1.24 -9.79
C ALA A 125 -8.99 1.89 -9.98
N SER A 126 -8.01 1.47 -9.18
CA SER A 126 -6.69 2.10 -9.11
C SER A 126 -5.60 1.14 -9.55
N LYS A 127 -4.70 1.62 -10.41
CA LYS A 127 -3.56 0.83 -10.90
C LYS A 127 -2.39 0.93 -9.93
N TYR A 128 -1.80 -0.21 -9.63
CA TYR A 128 -0.64 -0.39 -8.76
C TYR A 128 0.43 -1.22 -9.44
N TYR A 129 1.64 -1.18 -8.90
CA TYR A 129 2.72 -2.10 -9.23
C TYR A 129 3.19 -2.85 -7.98
N ILE A 130 3.29 -4.17 -8.09
CA ILE A 130 4.04 -4.99 -7.14
C ILE A 130 5.49 -4.94 -7.63
N ILE A 131 6.36 -4.40 -6.80
CA ILE A 131 7.78 -4.16 -7.09
C ILE A 131 8.60 -5.12 -6.25
N LEU A 132 9.52 -5.85 -6.90
CA LEU A 132 10.41 -6.79 -6.23
C LEU A 132 11.84 -6.55 -6.68
N PHE A 133 12.77 -6.58 -5.74
CA PHE A 133 14.20 -6.64 -5.99
C PHE A 133 14.92 -7.21 -4.78
N GLY A 134 16.02 -7.92 -5.06
CA GLY A 134 16.90 -8.48 -4.03
C GLY A 134 17.68 -7.38 -3.34
N VAL A 135 18.03 -7.60 -2.07
CA VAL A 135 18.89 -6.71 -1.28
C VAL A 135 20.01 -7.50 -0.62
N ASP A 136 21.19 -6.88 -0.48
CA ASP A 136 22.35 -7.49 0.14
C ASP A 136 22.58 -6.93 1.56
N PRO A 137 22.28 -7.72 2.61
CA PRO A 137 22.52 -7.30 3.99
C PRO A 137 24.00 -7.00 4.29
N ALA A 138 24.92 -7.73 3.63
CA ALA A 138 26.35 -7.55 3.84
C ALA A 138 26.86 -6.24 3.24
N ASN A 139 26.12 -5.67 2.28
CA ASN A 139 26.46 -4.42 1.60
C ASN A 139 25.46 -3.29 1.93
N GLY A 140 24.99 -3.24 3.17
CA GLY A 140 24.11 -2.17 3.64
C GLY A 140 22.73 -2.16 2.97
N TYR A 141 22.22 -3.32 2.57
CA TYR A 141 20.92 -3.48 1.89
C TYR A 141 20.81 -2.78 0.53
N LYS A 142 21.93 -2.63 -0.17
CA LYS A 142 21.88 -2.20 -1.56
C LYS A 142 21.17 -3.25 -2.41
N ALA A 143 20.51 -2.79 -3.48
CA ALA A 143 19.90 -3.71 -4.43
C ALA A 143 20.96 -4.57 -5.10
N ASN A 144 20.66 -5.87 -5.24
CA ASN A 144 21.57 -6.88 -5.81
C ASN A 144 20.89 -7.75 -6.89
N SER A 145 19.76 -7.30 -7.42
CA SER A 145 19.08 -7.92 -8.55
C SER A 145 18.39 -6.87 -9.42
N ASP A 146 17.97 -7.27 -10.61
CA ASP A 146 17.06 -6.50 -11.43
C ASP A 146 15.71 -6.30 -10.72
N VAL A 147 15.00 -5.21 -11.09
CA VAL A 147 13.68 -4.90 -10.57
C VAL A 147 12.61 -5.62 -11.37
N VAL A 148 11.77 -6.37 -10.70
CA VAL A 148 10.56 -6.93 -11.30
C VAL A 148 9.36 -6.04 -10.92
N LYS A 149 8.60 -5.60 -11.92
CA LYS A 149 7.37 -4.80 -11.75
C LYS A 149 6.20 -5.57 -12.33
N LYS A 150 5.21 -5.88 -11.50
CA LYS A 150 3.97 -6.52 -11.91
C LYS A 150 2.82 -5.54 -11.72
N ASP A 151 2.23 -5.08 -12.82
CA ASP A 151 1.07 -4.21 -12.76
C ASP A 151 -0.21 -4.96 -12.37
N VAL A 152 -1.09 -4.28 -11.66
CA VAL A 152 -2.37 -4.81 -11.20
C VAL A 152 -3.33 -3.64 -10.97
N THR A 153 -4.60 -3.83 -11.28
CA THR A 153 -5.64 -2.81 -11.07
C THR A 153 -6.69 -3.39 -10.15
N THR A 154 -7.04 -2.64 -9.08
CA THR A 154 -8.15 -3.01 -8.19
C THR A 154 -9.48 -2.92 -8.93
N GLU A 155 -10.45 -3.71 -8.50
CA GLU A 155 -11.81 -3.64 -9.03
C GLU A 155 -12.46 -2.29 -8.71
N GLU A 156 -13.49 -1.95 -9.47
CA GLU A 156 -14.35 -0.81 -9.16
C GLU A 156 -15.08 -1.06 -7.83
N PHE A 157 -15.37 0.03 -7.13
CA PHE A 157 -16.24 -0.06 -5.97
C PHE A 157 -17.65 -0.47 -6.44
N GLN A 158 -18.13 -1.58 -5.93
CA GLN A 158 -19.52 -1.98 -6.15
C GLN A 158 -20.37 -1.34 -5.07
N ASP A 159 -21.32 -0.49 -5.47
CA ASP A 159 -22.34 -0.01 -4.58
C ASP A 159 -23.16 -1.21 -4.06
N LEU A 160 -23.02 -1.48 -2.77
CA LEU A 160 -23.85 -2.46 -2.11
C LEU A 160 -25.26 -1.89 -2.03
N ASN A 161 -26.18 -2.43 -2.83
CA ASN A 161 -27.62 -2.06 -2.78
C ASN A 161 -28.27 -2.68 -1.54
N ILE A 162 -27.69 -2.45 -0.36
CA ILE A 162 -28.29 -2.89 0.89
C ILE A 162 -29.29 -1.82 1.38
N THR A 163 -30.50 -2.24 1.66
CA THR A 163 -31.52 -1.43 2.27
C THR A 163 -31.81 -1.92 3.68
N PHE A 164 -32.27 -1.03 4.55
CA PHE A 164 -32.55 -1.36 5.94
C PHE A 164 -33.99 -1.03 6.27
N GLU A 165 -34.69 -1.97 6.86
CA GLU A 165 -35.95 -1.73 7.54
C GLU A 165 -35.63 -1.46 9.01
N VAL A 166 -36.08 -0.32 9.54
CA VAL A 166 -35.77 0.13 10.89
C VAL A 166 -37.08 0.34 11.67
N GLU A 167 -37.33 -0.51 12.64
CA GLU A 167 -38.40 -0.36 13.62
C GLU A 167 -37.82 0.30 14.88
N THR A 168 -38.48 1.35 15.38
CA THR A 168 -38.01 2.07 16.57
C THR A 168 -39.13 2.09 17.62
N THR A 169 -38.78 1.67 18.82
CA THR A 169 -39.65 1.75 19.99
C THR A 169 -38.99 2.65 21.04
N VAL A 170 -39.71 3.66 21.53
CA VAL A 170 -39.24 4.60 22.55
C VAL A 170 -39.98 4.36 23.85
N ASP A 171 -39.25 4.21 24.95
CA ASP A 171 -39.76 4.07 26.31
C ASP A 171 -38.99 5.02 27.24
N GLY A 172 -39.62 6.12 27.62
CA GLY A 172 -38.99 7.15 28.44
C GLY A 172 -37.73 7.75 27.81
N ASN A 173 -36.57 7.48 28.45
CA ASN A 173 -35.27 7.94 27.99
C ASN A 173 -34.51 6.87 27.19
N SER A 174 -35.15 5.74 26.89
CA SER A 174 -34.55 4.61 26.14
C SER A 174 -35.21 4.46 24.77
N ALA A 175 -34.42 4.11 23.77
CA ALA A 175 -34.90 3.72 22.45
C ALA A 175 -34.34 2.36 22.05
N THR A 176 -35.23 1.50 21.56
CA THR A 176 -34.87 0.19 21.00
C THR A 176 -35.02 0.24 19.50
N PHE A 177 -34.00 -0.21 18.80
CA PHE A 177 -33.99 -0.30 17.34
C PHE A 177 -33.96 -1.76 16.93
N LYS A 178 -34.85 -2.16 16.02
CA LYS A 178 -34.76 -3.44 15.32
C LYS A 178 -34.43 -3.12 13.87
N ILE A 179 -33.29 -3.57 13.41
CA ILE A 179 -32.76 -3.28 12.09
C ILE A 179 -32.70 -4.57 11.30
N THR A 180 -33.36 -4.61 10.15
CA THR A 180 -33.38 -5.77 9.27
C THR A 180 -32.76 -5.34 7.94
N PRO A 181 -31.53 -5.82 7.63
CA PRO A 181 -30.91 -5.56 6.33
C PRO A 181 -31.59 -6.42 5.25
N SER A 182 -31.60 -5.93 4.00
CA SER A 182 -32.10 -6.66 2.84
C SER A 182 -31.18 -7.81 2.43
N ASN A 183 -29.92 -7.78 2.86
CA ASN A 183 -28.88 -8.79 2.63
C ASN A 183 -28.10 -9.00 3.94
N ASN A 184 -27.92 -10.25 4.35
CA ASN A 184 -27.20 -10.61 5.59
C ASN A 184 -25.73 -10.99 5.33
N ASP A 185 -25.30 -11.05 4.08
CA ASP A 185 -23.93 -11.43 3.71
C ASP A 185 -22.97 -10.23 3.76
N ASP A 186 -23.52 -9.02 3.69
CA ASP A 186 -22.76 -7.78 3.72
C ASP A 186 -22.50 -7.30 5.14
N VAL A 187 -21.32 -6.72 5.34
CA VAL A 187 -20.94 -6.08 6.61
C VAL A 187 -21.44 -4.65 6.65
N TRP A 188 -22.17 -4.31 7.69
CA TRP A 188 -22.71 -2.97 7.88
C TRP A 188 -22.48 -2.46 9.31
N TYR A 189 -22.59 -1.16 9.48
CA TYR A 189 -22.37 -0.48 10.74
C TYR A 189 -23.58 0.40 11.11
N PHE A 190 -23.95 0.37 12.38
CA PHE A 190 -25.02 1.20 12.94
C PHE A 190 -24.47 2.11 14.05
N THR A 191 -24.88 3.37 14.04
CA THR A 191 -24.59 4.30 15.12
C THR A 191 -25.73 5.30 15.29
N THR A 192 -25.85 5.85 16.49
CA THR A 192 -26.77 6.95 16.80
C THR A 192 -25.98 8.23 17.01
N LEU A 193 -26.42 9.32 16.42
CA LEU A 193 -25.81 10.63 16.57
C LEU A 193 -26.86 11.67 17.00
N PRO A 194 -26.49 12.63 17.85
CA PRO A 194 -27.36 13.77 18.13
C PRO A 194 -27.71 14.49 16.82
N LYS A 195 -28.98 14.92 16.68
CA LYS A 195 -29.47 15.63 15.48
C LYS A 195 -28.56 16.82 15.10
N ALA A 196 -28.00 17.52 16.09
CA ALA A 196 -27.11 18.65 15.86
C ALA A 196 -25.82 18.22 15.08
N CYS A 197 -25.32 17.00 15.28
CA CYS A 197 -24.14 16.50 14.57
C CYS A 197 -24.41 16.26 13.08
N LEU A 198 -25.63 15.86 12.72
CA LEU A 198 -26.02 15.60 11.32
C LEU A 198 -26.09 16.88 10.49
N LEU A 199 -26.36 18.02 11.10
CA LEU A 199 -26.44 19.32 10.41
C LEU A 199 -25.08 19.82 9.92
N TYR A 200 -23.98 19.35 10.54
CA TYR A 200 -22.61 19.71 10.15
C TYR A 200 -21.92 18.68 9.23
N THR A 201 -22.51 17.50 9.08
CA THR A 201 -21.93 16.43 8.22
C THR A 201 -22.65 16.31 6.87
N SER A 202 -23.81 16.92 6.71
CA SER A 202 -24.49 16.95 5.41
C SER A 202 -23.86 18.04 4.53
N PRO A 203 -23.33 17.72 3.34
CA PRO A 203 -22.82 18.73 2.43
C PRO A 203 -23.92 19.72 2.10
N SER A 204 -23.59 21.02 2.21
CA SER A 204 -24.51 22.09 1.86
C SER A 204 -24.99 21.90 0.41
N PRO A 205 -26.26 22.25 0.08
CA PRO A 205 -26.72 22.25 -1.31
C PRO A 205 -25.89 23.12 -2.25
N ARG A 206 -25.07 24.05 -1.70
CA ARG A 206 -24.10 24.87 -2.46
C ARG A 206 -22.82 24.14 -2.87
N ASP A 207 -22.50 23.04 -2.24
CA ASP A 207 -21.27 22.26 -2.54
C ASP A 207 -21.48 21.22 -3.65
N ARG A 208 -22.65 21.23 -4.29
CA ARG A 208 -23.05 20.34 -5.39
C ARG A 208 -23.12 21.03 -6.75
N GLN A 209 -22.32 22.09 -6.97
CA GLN A 209 -22.16 22.69 -8.30
C GLN A 209 -20.79 22.44 -8.88
#